data_c56d44c2fe7e106788f184ca0208a644
#
_entry.id   c56d44c2fe7e106788f184ca0208a644
#
_cell.length_a   1.000
_cell.length_b   1.000
_cell.length_c   1.000
_cell.angle_alpha   90.00
_cell.angle_beta   90.00
_cell.angle_gamma   90.00
#
_symmetry.space_group_name_H-M   'P 1'
#
loop_
_entity.id
_entity.type
_entity.pdbx_description
1 polymer ?
#
loop_
_entity_poly.entity_id
_entity_poly.type
_entity_poly.pdbx_seq_one_letter_code
_entity_poly.pdbx_strand_id
1 'polypeptide(L)'
;VLIDCGVIRTDTDATLDQRLLQLHDELNEWIAKYQPDVIAVERVFSQLNVRTAMATGQAAGVALLLAAQSGAPIALHTPSEVKAAVSGSGRADKKQVAAMVTKILQLDAPPKPVDTTDALALAICHHWRGAGSRRIAIAAAKERTRLKSLKAKVKK
;
A
#
# COMPACT_ATOMS: atom_id res chain seq x y z
N VAL A 1 2.95 14.93 -3.08
CA VAL A 1 2.80 15.64 -1.80
C VAL A 1 2.35 14.64 -0.75
N LEU A 2 2.97 14.64 0.44
CA LEU A 2 2.49 13.93 1.61
C LEU A 2 1.29 14.69 2.21
N ILE A 3 0.17 14.01 2.39
CA ILE A 3 -1.03 14.61 3.01
C ILE A 3 -0.98 14.41 4.51
N ASP A 4 -0.79 13.17 4.96
CA ASP A 4 -0.73 12.81 6.38
C ASP A 4 0.00 11.47 6.55
N CYS A 5 0.48 11.19 7.76
CA CYS A 5 1.06 9.91 8.13
C CYS A 5 0.93 9.69 9.64
N GLY A 6 0.82 8.44 10.06
CA GLY A 6 0.66 8.10 11.46
C GLY A 6 0.89 6.62 11.75
N VAL A 7 0.77 6.26 13.01
CA VAL A 7 0.86 4.88 13.50
C VAL A 7 -0.29 4.63 14.46
N ILE A 8 -1.04 3.57 14.20
CA ILE A 8 -2.06 3.05 15.11
C ILE A 8 -1.35 2.20 16.15
N ARG A 9 -1.54 2.55 17.42
CA ARG A 9 -0.98 1.81 18.56
C ARG A 9 -2.10 1.15 19.33
N THR A 10 -2.08 -0.18 19.36
CA THR A 10 -3.01 -0.95 20.16
C THR A 10 -2.40 -1.30 21.52
N ASP A 11 -3.23 -1.41 22.55
CA ASP A 11 -2.81 -1.85 23.88
C ASP A 11 -2.25 -3.29 23.80
N THR A 12 -1.05 -3.49 24.32
CA THR A 12 -0.38 -4.80 24.32
C THR A 12 -1.02 -5.78 25.30
N ASP A 13 -1.72 -5.28 26.31
CA ASP A 13 -2.41 -6.07 27.33
C ASP A 13 -3.84 -6.46 26.93
N ALA A 14 -4.36 -5.82 25.86
CA ALA A 14 -5.67 -6.16 25.32
C ALA A 14 -5.64 -7.47 24.53
N THR A 15 -6.78 -8.13 24.47
CA THR A 15 -6.96 -9.35 23.67
C THR A 15 -6.83 -9.08 22.18
N LEU A 16 -6.52 -10.12 21.41
CA LEU A 16 -6.30 -9.98 19.97
C LEU A 16 -7.50 -9.37 19.23
N ASP A 17 -8.70 -9.81 19.56
CA ASP A 17 -9.95 -9.32 18.99
C ASP A 17 -10.18 -7.84 19.28
N GLN A 18 -9.92 -7.40 20.52
CA GLN A 18 -9.99 -5.98 20.89
C GLN A 18 -8.98 -5.13 20.15
N ARG A 19 -7.74 -5.63 19.98
CA ARG A 19 -6.69 -4.94 19.20
C ARG A 19 -7.04 -4.84 17.73
N LEU A 20 -7.63 -5.89 17.15
CA LEU A 20 -8.08 -5.86 15.76
C LEU A 20 -9.28 -4.93 15.57
N LEU A 21 -10.19 -4.85 16.55
CA LEU A 21 -11.30 -3.90 16.53
C LEU A 21 -10.79 -2.46 16.57
N GLN A 22 -9.88 -2.15 17.49
CA GLN A 22 -9.26 -0.82 17.55
C GLN A 22 -8.58 -0.44 16.22
N LEU A 23 -7.81 -1.38 15.65
CA LEU A 23 -7.17 -1.18 14.34
C LEU A 23 -8.20 -0.91 13.24
N HIS A 24 -9.31 -1.66 13.24
CA HIS A 24 -10.41 -1.47 12.31
C HIS A 24 -10.99 -0.06 12.42
N ASP A 25 -11.33 0.37 13.62
CA ASP A 25 -12.03 1.63 13.84
C ASP A 25 -11.15 2.82 13.46
N GLU A 26 -9.89 2.85 13.88
CA GLU A 26 -8.95 3.92 13.54
C GLU A 26 -8.64 3.95 12.03
N LEU A 27 -8.44 2.79 11.36
CA LEU A 27 -8.25 2.75 9.91
C LEU A 27 -9.50 3.19 9.16
N ASN A 28 -10.69 2.83 9.65
CA ASN A 28 -11.95 3.26 9.04
C ASN A 28 -12.13 4.78 9.11
N GLU A 29 -11.77 5.41 10.23
CA GLU A 29 -11.77 6.87 10.35
C GLU A 29 -10.82 7.52 9.33
N TRP A 30 -9.61 6.96 9.15
CA TRP A 30 -8.65 7.44 8.16
C TRP A 30 -9.19 7.32 6.74
N ILE A 31 -9.78 6.17 6.39
CA ILE A 31 -10.38 5.94 5.06
C ILE A 31 -11.54 6.91 4.83
N ALA A 32 -12.41 7.12 5.81
CA ALA A 32 -13.51 8.05 5.71
C ALA A 32 -13.04 9.51 5.56
N LYS A 33 -11.99 9.89 6.28
CA LYS A 33 -11.41 11.24 6.26
C LYS A 33 -10.73 11.56 4.93
N TYR A 34 -9.94 10.64 4.41
CA TYR A 34 -9.07 10.91 3.25
C TYR A 34 -9.62 10.38 1.94
N GLN A 35 -10.60 9.48 1.96
CA GLN A 35 -11.24 8.87 0.78
C GLN A 35 -10.22 8.48 -0.29
N PRO A 36 -9.29 7.54 0.01
CA PRO A 36 -8.19 7.21 -0.87
C PRO A 36 -8.69 6.56 -2.18
N ASP A 37 -8.10 6.94 -3.31
CA ASP A 37 -8.35 6.29 -4.60
C ASP A 37 -7.86 4.83 -4.66
N VAL A 38 -6.88 4.48 -3.83
CA VAL A 38 -6.28 3.13 -3.72
C VAL A 38 -5.74 2.92 -2.32
N ILE A 39 -5.90 1.71 -1.80
CA ILE A 39 -5.28 1.28 -0.53
C ILE A 39 -4.15 0.31 -0.86
N ALA A 40 -2.92 0.69 -0.55
CA ALA A 40 -1.75 -0.17 -0.70
C ALA A 40 -1.48 -0.92 0.60
N VAL A 41 -1.31 -2.24 0.51
CA VAL A 41 -1.03 -3.11 1.65
C VAL A 41 0.23 -3.92 1.37
N GLU A 42 1.11 -4.05 2.37
CA GLU A 42 2.27 -4.89 2.24
C GLU A 42 1.88 -6.37 2.26
N ARG A 43 2.38 -7.13 1.30
CA ARG A 43 2.19 -8.58 1.25
C ARG A 43 3.12 -9.24 2.25
N VAL A 44 2.53 -9.82 3.29
CA VAL A 44 3.28 -10.51 4.34
C VAL A 44 3.85 -11.83 3.81
N PHE A 45 5.16 -11.95 3.85
CA PHE A 45 5.88 -13.20 3.65
C PHE A 45 6.86 -13.37 4.82
N SER A 46 6.59 -14.30 5.73
CA SER A 46 7.58 -14.70 6.72
C SER A 46 7.63 -16.20 6.84
N GLN A 47 8.79 -16.76 6.51
CA GLN A 47 9.09 -18.18 6.75
C GLN A 47 9.80 -18.40 8.10
N LEU A 48 10.34 -17.32 8.71
CA LEU A 48 11.22 -17.42 9.87
C LEU A 48 10.53 -17.20 11.21
N ASN A 49 9.40 -16.48 11.25
CA ASN A 49 8.66 -16.25 12.49
C ASN A 49 7.15 -16.28 12.23
N VAL A 50 6.58 -17.47 12.39
CA VAL A 50 5.17 -17.75 12.14
C VAL A 50 4.25 -16.88 13.03
N ARG A 51 4.60 -16.66 14.30
CA ARG A 51 3.78 -15.84 15.21
C ARG A 51 3.67 -14.39 14.74
N THR A 52 4.80 -13.80 14.36
CA THR A 52 4.81 -12.42 13.81
C THR A 52 4.07 -12.36 12.46
N ALA A 53 4.28 -13.36 11.60
CA ALA A 53 3.59 -13.43 10.31
C ALA A 53 2.08 -13.53 10.47
N MET A 54 1.59 -14.32 11.43
CA MET A 54 0.16 -14.43 11.72
C MET A 54 -0.41 -13.10 12.22
N ALA A 55 0.22 -12.45 13.18
CA ALA A 55 -0.25 -11.16 13.71
C ALA A 55 -0.30 -10.08 12.62
N THR A 56 0.75 -9.99 11.80
CA THR A 56 0.78 -9.04 10.67
C THR A 56 -0.26 -9.42 9.61
N GLY A 57 -0.45 -10.71 9.34
CA GLY A 57 -1.49 -11.18 8.42
C GLY A 57 -2.91 -10.87 8.87
N GLN A 58 -3.19 -10.97 10.18
CA GLN A 58 -4.48 -10.60 10.76
C GLN A 58 -4.73 -9.09 10.63
N ALA A 59 -3.74 -8.25 10.95
CA ALA A 59 -3.84 -6.81 10.76
C ALA A 59 -4.01 -6.43 9.28
N ALA A 60 -3.27 -7.07 8.37
CA ALA A 60 -3.45 -6.89 6.93
C ALA A 60 -4.85 -7.30 6.47
N GLY A 61 -5.43 -8.37 7.04
CA GLY A 61 -6.80 -8.79 6.78
C GLY A 61 -7.84 -7.73 7.12
N VAL A 62 -7.66 -7.00 8.22
CA VAL A 62 -8.52 -5.86 8.59
C VAL A 62 -8.42 -4.76 7.53
N ALA A 63 -7.22 -4.39 7.11
CA ALA A 63 -7.03 -3.37 6.07
C ALA A 63 -7.65 -3.78 4.72
N LEU A 64 -7.55 -5.06 4.33
CA LEU A 64 -8.17 -5.60 3.12
C LEU A 64 -9.71 -5.57 3.20
N LEU A 65 -10.27 -5.91 4.36
CA LEU A 65 -11.71 -5.86 4.60
C LEU A 65 -12.24 -4.42 4.46
N LEU A 66 -11.59 -3.47 5.11
CA LEU A 66 -11.97 -2.05 5.05
C LEU A 66 -11.85 -1.47 3.63
N ALA A 67 -10.81 -1.86 2.89
CA ALA A 67 -10.68 -1.48 1.48
C ALA A 67 -11.85 -2.01 0.64
N ALA A 68 -12.25 -3.26 0.85
CA ALA A 68 -13.41 -3.83 0.17
C ALA A 68 -14.73 -3.12 0.56
N GLN A 69 -14.91 -2.78 1.84
CA GLN A 69 -16.09 -2.07 2.34
C GLN A 69 -16.17 -0.64 1.79
N SER A 70 -15.05 0.07 1.69
CA SER A 70 -14.99 1.42 1.14
C SER A 70 -15.10 1.47 -0.40
N GLY A 71 -14.99 0.33 -1.07
CA GLY A 71 -14.93 0.24 -2.53
C GLY A 71 -13.59 0.70 -3.13
N ALA A 72 -12.59 1.01 -2.31
CA ALA A 72 -11.27 1.41 -2.80
C ALA A 72 -10.52 0.20 -3.38
N PRO A 73 -9.92 0.31 -4.58
CA PRO A 73 -9.05 -0.72 -5.12
C PRO A 73 -7.87 -1.03 -4.21
N ILE A 74 -7.48 -2.31 -4.17
CA ILE A 74 -6.35 -2.78 -3.35
C ILE A 74 -5.13 -3.01 -4.23
N ALA A 75 -3.98 -2.57 -3.74
CA ALA A 75 -2.67 -2.88 -4.32
C ALA A 75 -1.80 -3.61 -3.29
N LEU A 76 -1.28 -4.78 -3.67
CA LEU A 76 -0.40 -5.58 -2.81
C LEU A 76 1.04 -5.48 -3.33
N HIS A 77 1.97 -5.14 -2.44
CA HIS A 77 3.39 -5.04 -2.75
C HIS A 77 4.23 -5.88 -1.77
N THR A 78 5.25 -6.53 -2.27
CA THR A 78 6.21 -7.25 -1.42
C THR A 78 7.23 -6.28 -0.81
N PRO A 79 7.84 -6.60 0.35
CA PRO A 79 8.90 -5.79 0.95
C PRO A 79 10.06 -5.50 -0.01
N SER A 80 10.44 -6.48 -0.83
CA SER A 80 11.52 -6.32 -1.81
C SER A 80 11.15 -5.34 -2.93
N GLU A 81 9.88 -5.35 -3.37
CA GLU A 81 9.38 -4.39 -4.36
C GLU A 81 9.37 -2.97 -3.82
N VAL A 82 8.94 -2.81 -2.56
CA VAL A 82 8.94 -1.49 -1.88
C VAL A 82 10.35 -0.95 -1.79
N LYS A 83 11.30 -1.76 -1.30
CA LYS A 83 12.70 -1.37 -1.19
C LYS A 83 13.31 -1.01 -2.56
N ALA A 84 13.09 -1.85 -3.57
CA ALA A 84 13.59 -1.60 -4.91
C ALA A 84 13.02 -0.32 -5.53
N ALA A 85 11.75 -0.04 -5.33
CA ALA A 85 11.12 1.17 -5.84
C ALA A 85 11.73 2.44 -5.23
N VAL A 86 11.92 2.46 -3.90
CA VAL A 86 12.36 3.66 -3.18
C VAL A 86 13.87 3.88 -3.27
N SER A 87 14.67 2.81 -3.18
CA SER A 87 16.14 2.91 -3.09
C SER A 87 16.90 2.38 -4.31
N GLY A 88 16.21 1.80 -5.30
CA GLY A 88 16.84 1.14 -6.44
C GLY A 88 17.33 -0.28 -6.13
N SER A 89 17.24 -0.76 -4.88
CA SER A 89 17.71 -2.10 -4.47
C SER A 89 16.70 -2.79 -3.54
N GLY A 90 16.24 -3.98 -3.94
CA GLY A 90 15.37 -4.82 -3.10
C GLY A 90 16.03 -5.34 -1.81
N ARG A 91 17.36 -5.16 -1.67
CA ARG A 91 18.16 -5.55 -0.50
C ARG A 91 18.54 -4.37 0.39
N ALA A 92 18.04 -3.17 0.11
CA ALA A 92 18.33 -1.98 0.90
C ALA A 92 17.99 -2.21 2.38
N ASP A 93 18.83 -1.65 3.25
CA ASP A 93 18.57 -1.65 4.68
C ASP A 93 17.56 -0.55 5.07
N LYS A 94 17.09 -0.60 6.33
CA LYS A 94 16.09 0.36 6.83
C LYS A 94 16.59 1.80 6.82
N LYS A 95 17.88 2.04 7.06
CA LYS A 95 18.46 3.39 7.06
C LYS A 95 18.49 3.99 5.66
N GLN A 96 18.84 3.17 4.66
CA GLN A 96 18.82 3.57 3.25
C GLN A 96 17.40 3.92 2.79
N VAL A 97 16.42 3.09 3.13
CA VAL A 97 15.01 3.35 2.81
C VAL A 97 14.55 4.65 3.48
N ALA A 98 14.84 4.85 4.77
CA ALA A 98 14.47 6.06 5.49
C ALA A 98 15.08 7.32 4.89
N ALA A 99 16.37 7.29 4.54
CA ALA A 99 17.05 8.41 3.88
C ALA A 99 16.40 8.76 2.53
N MET A 100 16.04 7.75 1.74
CA MET A 100 15.39 7.96 0.45
C MET A 100 13.97 8.49 0.60
N VAL A 101 13.15 7.96 1.53
CA VAL A 101 11.81 8.49 1.82
C VAL A 101 11.88 9.95 2.22
N THR A 102 12.79 10.29 3.15
CA THR A 102 13.03 11.68 3.60
C THR A 102 13.34 12.60 2.41
N LYS A 103 14.24 12.17 1.53
CA LYS A 103 14.63 12.94 0.34
C LYS A 103 13.49 13.07 -0.67
N ILE A 104 12.79 11.99 -0.98
CA ILE A 104 11.69 11.96 -1.97
C ILE A 104 10.54 12.88 -1.53
N LEU A 105 10.19 12.84 -0.25
CA LEU A 105 9.10 13.62 0.31
C LEU A 105 9.55 15.02 0.77
N GLN A 106 10.85 15.36 0.64
CA GLN A 106 11.44 16.64 1.05
C GLN A 106 11.16 16.96 2.52
N LEU A 107 11.35 15.98 3.39
CA LEU A 107 11.16 16.13 4.83
C LEU A 107 12.44 16.65 5.49
N ASP A 108 12.32 17.43 6.55
CA ASP A 108 13.46 17.97 7.31
C ASP A 108 14.23 16.88 8.08
N ALA A 109 13.53 15.79 8.45
CA ALA A 109 14.11 14.66 9.17
C ALA A 109 13.39 13.35 8.81
N PRO A 110 14.05 12.19 9.05
CA PRO A 110 13.40 10.89 8.87
C PRO A 110 12.14 10.76 9.72
N PRO A 111 11.03 10.24 9.16
CA PRO A 111 9.78 10.05 9.90
C PRO A 111 9.96 9.16 11.14
N LYS A 112 9.24 9.49 12.19
CA LYS A 112 9.20 8.70 13.42
C LYS A 112 7.76 8.38 13.80
N PRO A 113 7.48 7.19 14.35
CA PRO A 113 8.39 6.04 14.51
C PRO A 113 8.78 5.40 13.18
N VAL A 114 9.68 4.41 13.20
CA VAL A 114 10.23 3.75 11.99
C VAL A 114 9.13 3.16 11.09
N ASP A 115 8.06 2.63 11.69
CA ASP A 115 6.92 2.05 10.96
C ASP A 115 6.23 3.07 10.03
N THR A 116 6.26 4.36 10.38
CA THR A 116 5.80 5.44 9.50
C THR A 116 6.61 5.48 8.20
N THR A 117 7.91 5.24 8.27
CA THR A 117 8.78 5.20 7.09
C THR A 117 8.41 4.04 6.16
N ASP A 118 8.11 2.87 6.72
CA ASP A 118 7.72 1.68 5.96
C ASP A 118 6.39 1.93 5.22
N ALA A 119 5.41 2.55 5.89
CA ALA A 119 4.14 2.94 5.28
C ALA A 119 4.31 3.98 4.14
N LEU A 120 5.14 5.00 4.35
CA LEU A 120 5.44 5.99 3.33
C LEU A 120 6.19 5.39 2.13
N ALA A 121 7.13 4.49 2.37
CA ALA A 121 7.83 3.76 1.31
C ALA A 121 6.87 2.92 0.47
N LEU A 122 5.90 2.26 1.10
CA LEU A 122 4.84 1.50 0.43
C LEU A 122 3.96 2.41 -0.44
N ALA A 123 3.54 3.55 0.07
CA ALA A 123 2.75 4.53 -0.67
C ALA A 123 3.51 5.08 -1.89
N ILE A 124 4.80 5.43 -1.74
CA ILE A 124 5.68 5.87 -2.83
C ILE A 124 5.81 4.77 -3.88
N CYS A 125 6.08 3.53 -3.46
CA CYS A 125 6.19 2.38 -4.35
C CYS A 125 4.92 2.23 -5.20
N HIS A 126 3.76 2.27 -4.55
CA HIS A 126 2.49 2.16 -5.27
C HIS A 126 2.28 3.34 -6.24
N HIS A 127 2.52 4.57 -5.80
CA HIS A 127 2.36 5.75 -6.64
C HIS A 127 3.21 5.67 -7.93
N TRP A 128 4.45 5.25 -7.83
CA TRP A 128 5.34 5.16 -9.00
C TRP A 128 5.00 3.98 -9.91
N ARG A 129 4.71 2.80 -9.34
CA ARG A 129 4.34 1.60 -10.11
C ARG A 129 2.92 1.67 -10.64
N GLY A 130 1.99 2.20 -9.85
CA GLY A 130 0.59 2.36 -10.24
C GLY A 130 0.39 3.30 -11.42
N ALA A 131 1.20 4.37 -11.52
CA ALA A 131 1.18 5.27 -12.66
C ALA A 131 1.56 4.56 -13.98
N GLY A 132 2.56 3.66 -13.94
CA GLY A 132 2.93 2.82 -15.09
C GLY A 132 1.85 1.82 -15.46
N SER A 133 1.34 1.10 -14.49
CA SER A 133 0.27 0.09 -14.70
C SER A 133 -1.04 0.74 -15.18
N ARG A 134 -1.40 1.90 -14.66
CA ARG A 134 -2.60 2.66 -15.10
C ARG A 134 -2.47 3.09 -16.56
N ARG A 135 -1.30 3.58 -16.99
CA ARG A 135 -1.04 3.94 -18.40
C ARG A 135 -1.16 2.73 -19.33
N ILE A 136 -0.62 1.59 -18.95
CA ILE A 136 -0.72 0.34 -19.70
C ILE A 136 -2.16 -0.15 -19.76
N ALA A 137 -2.90 -0.14 -18.65
CA ALA A 137 -4.29 -0.54 -18.59
C ALA A 137 -5.20 0.36 -19.46
N ILE A 138 -4.99 1.68 -19.43
CA ILE A 138 -5.72 2.64 -20.27
C ILE A 138 -5.41 2.39 -21.76
N ALA A 139 -4.13 2.19 -22.11
CA ALA A 139 -3.73 1.89 -23.48
C ALA A 139 -4.34 0.57 -23.98
N ALA A 140 -4.31 -0.48 -23.16
CA ALA A 140 -4.93 -1.77 -23.47
C ALA A 140 -6.45 -1.68 -23.61
N ALA A 141 -7.13 -0.89 -22.78
CA ALA A 141 -8.57 -0.67 -22.89
C ALA A 141 -8.94 0.07 -24.19
N LYS A 142 -8.18 1.12 -24.54
CA LYS A 142 -8.34 1.84 -25.81
C LYS A 142 -8.17 0.91 -27.02
N GLU A 143 -7.13 0.06 -27.00
CA GLU A 143 -6.88 -0.86 -28.10
C GLU A 143 -7.96 -1.94 -28.22
N ARG A 144 -8.46 -2.47 -27.08
CA ARG A 144 -9.63 -3.40 -27.09
C ARG A 144 -10.86 -2.77 -27.71
N THR A 145 -11.15 -1.50 -27.39
CA THR A 145 -12.29 -0.76 -27.96
C THR A 145 -12.11 -0.55 -29.46
N ARG A 146 -10.90 -0.16 -29.90
CA ARG A 146 -10.55 0.01 -31.31
C ARG A 146 -10.72 -1.31 -32.09
N LEU A 147 -10.21 -2.41 -31.55
CA LEU A 147 -10.35 -3.74 -32.19
C LEU A 147 -11.81 -4.19 -32.29
N LYS A 148 -12.63 -3.93 -31.26
CA LYS A 148 -14.07 -4.21 -31.34
C LYS A 148 -14.75 -3.39 -32.43
N SER A 149 -14.43 -2.12 -32.58
CA SER A 149 -15.03 -1.26 -33.64
C SER A 149 -14.62 -1.69 -35.04
N LEU A 150 -13.35 -2.12 -35.23
CA LEU A 150 -12.87 -2.67 -36.51
C LEU A 150 -13.57 -3.98 -36.85
N LYS A 151 -13.71 -4.92 -35.91
CA LYS A 151 -14.44 -6.17 -36.13
C LYS A 151 -15.94 -5.95 -36.47
N ALA A 152 -16.56 -4.92 -35.92
CA ALA A 152 -17.94 -4.56 -36.25
C ALA A 152 -18.11 -4.00 -37.68
N LYS A 153 -17.07 -3.32 -38.20
CA LYS A 153 -17.04 -2.77 -39.56
C LYS A 153 -16.80 -3.83 -40.64
N VAL A 154 -16.08 -4.92 -40.32
CA VAL A 154 -15.78 -6.02 -41.27
C VAL A 154 -16.95 -7.00 -41.41
N LYS A 155 -17.91 -6.97 -40.48
CA LYS A 155 -19.11 -7.82 -40.54
C LYS A 155 -20.32 -7.20 -41.29
N LYS A 156 -20.15 -5.98 -41.80
CA LYS A 156 -21.09 -5.31 -42.71
C LYS A 156 -20.55 -5.34 -44.12
#